data_74b04985ebf20014ea577d557967a5e8
#
_entry.id   74b04985ebf20014ea577d557967a5e8
#
_cell.length_a   1.000
_cell.length_b   1.000
_cell.length_c   1.000
_cell.angle_alpha   90.00
_cell.angle_beta   90.00
_cell.angle_gamma   90.00
#
_symmetry.space_group_name_H-M   'P 1'
#
loop_
_entity.id
_entity.type
_entity.pdbx_description
1 polymer ?
#
loop_
_entity_poly.entity_id
_entity_poly.type
_entity_poly.pdbx_seq_one_letter_code
_entity_poly.pdbx_strand_id
1 'polypeptide(L)'
;ELITLGRPLVGKDEFLGLIVRAFYEVIGRAGTLIMPTFTYSFCKNQIYDKRHSRSTMGLLTEYYRHCDGVVRTDDPIFSFAISGANMSEYLGRRPTCFSKGCVYDKLRQNGGKIVLFGLEHLGYTFTHYLEEQIGVSYRYFKRFSGMMIDENGVQTKQEIDYYVRYIDR
;
A
#
# COMPACT_ATOMS: atom_id res chain seq x y z
N GLU A 1 15.78 -1.13 8.54
CA GLU A 1 15.11 -1.79 7.63
C GLU A 1 16.00 -2.58 6.66
N LEU A 2 16.19 -2.26 5.36
CA LEU A 2 17.12 -3.11 4.55
C LEU A 2 18.57 -3.17 5.09
N ILE A 3 18.95 -2.25 5.93
CA ILE A 3 20.25 -2.20 6.60
C ILE A 3 20.52 -3.42 7.50
N THR A 4 19.45 -4.04 8.02
CA THR A 4 19.57 -5.26 8.84
C THR A 4 19.98 -6.49 8.04
N LEU A 5 19.89 -6.45 6.72
CA LEU A 5 20.36 -7.51 5.82
C LEU A 5 21.87 -7.46 5.56
N GLY A 6 22.58 -6.48 6.16
CA GLY A 6 24.01 -6.28 5.95
C GLY A 6 24.33 -5.44 4.72
N ARG A 7 25.61 -5.34 4.38
CA ARG A 7 26.11 -4.57 3.23
C ARG A 7 25.94 -5.38 1.94
N PRO A 8 25.14 -4.92 0.96
CA PRO A 8 25.00 -5.63 -0.31
C PRO A 8 26.32 -5.59 -1.09
N LEU A 9 26.62 -6.70 -1.77
CA LEU A 9 27.81 -6.84 -2.64
C LEU A 9 27.54 -6.36 -4.08
N VAL A 10 26.31 -5.96 -4.37
CA VAL A 10 25.85 -5.52 -5.70
C VAL A 10 25.26 -4.12 -5.62
N GLY A 11 25.02 -3.50 -6.77
CA GLY A 11 24.40 -2.18 -6.85
C GLY A 11 23.00 -2.15 -6.20
N LYS A 12 22.57 -0.97 -5.78
CA LYS A 12 21.30 -0.77 -5.04
C LYS A 12 20.10 -1.37 -5.76
N ASP A 13 19.90 -1.05 -7.04
CA ASP A 13 18.73 -1.49 -7.79
C ASP A 13 18.77 -2.99 -8.09
N GLU A 14 19.95 -3.53 -8.33
CA GLU A 14 20.16 -4.97 -8.45
C GLU A 14 19.80 -5.69 -7.15
N PHE A 15 20.25 -5.17 -6.00
CA PHE A 15 19.91 -5.71 -4.69
C PHE A 15 18.41 -5.72 -4.42
N LEU A 16 17.71 -4.62 -4.71
CA LEU A 16 16.25 -4.54 -4.58
C LEU A 16 15.56 -5.54 -5.51
N GLY A 17 16.05 -5.69 -6.74
CA GLY A 17 15.55 -6.67 -7.69
C GLY A 17 15.74 -8.11 -7.23
N LEU A 18 16.87 -8.42 -6.57
CA LEU A 18 17.13 -9.74 -5.96
C LEU A 18 16.10 -10.05 -4.87
N ILE A 19 15.81 -9.08 -4.00
CA ILE A 19 14.79 -9.24 -2.95
C ILE A 19 13.40 -9.51 -3.55
N VAL A 20 12.99 -8.73 -4.55
CA VAL A 20 11.70 -8.92 -5.22
C VAL A 20 11.62 -10.31 -5.87
N ARG A 21 12.69 -10.75 -6.55
CA ARG A 21 12.76 -12.09 -7.14
C ARG A 21 12.64 -13.19 -6.08
N ALA A 22 13.32 -13.05 -4.94
CA ALA A 22 13.22 -14.01 -3.85
C ALA A 22 11.78 -14.13 -3.32
N PHE A 23 11.04 -13.02 -3.20
CA PHE A 23 9.61 -13.09 -2.87
C PHE A 23 8.83 -13.89 -3.90
N TYR A 24 9.05 -13.65 -5.20
CA TYR A 24 8.34 -14.39 -6.26
C TYR A 24 8.69 -15.88 -6.26
N GLU A 25 9.93 -16.25 -6.00
CA GLU A 25 10.35 -17.64 -5.88
C GLU A 25 9.60 -18.36 -4.74
N VAL A 26 9.45 -17.67 -3.60
CA VAL A 26 8.74 -18.22 -2.42
C VAL A 26 7.24 -18.35 -2.66
N ILE A 27 6.59 -17.33 -3.24
CA ILE A 27 5.14 -17.35 -3.44
C ILE A 27 4.72 -18.16 -4.69
N GLY A 28 5.64 -18.38 -5.61
CA GLY A 28 5.41 -19.14 -6.84
C GLY A 28 4.46 -18.44 -7.84
N ARG A 29 4.16 -19.13 -8.93
CA ARG A 29 3.36 -18.58 -10.05
C ARG A 29 1.90 -18.30 -9.69
N ALA A 30 1.34 -18.99 -8.72
CA ALA A 30 -0.03 -18.80 -8.24
C ALA A 30 -0.11 -17.68 -7.18
N GLY A 31 1.01 -17.17 -6.72
CA GLY A 31 1.08 -16.14 -5.68
C GLY A 31 0.79 -14.74 -6.20
N THR A 32 0.43 -13.87 -5.27
CA THR A 32 0.26 -12.43 -5.52
C THR A 32 1.07 -11.67 -4.49
N LEU A 33 2.00 -10.83 -4.95
CA LEU A 33 2.82 -9.98 -4.09
C LEU A 33 2.16 -8.60 -3.96
N ILE A 34 2.01 -8.15 -2.73
CA ILE A 34 1.36 -6.89 -2.39
C ILE A 34 2.31 -6.11 -1.49
N MET A 35 2.73 -4.92 -1.91
CA MET A 35 3.57 -4.04 -1.08
C MET A 35 2.88 -2.70 -0.85
N PRO A 36 2.88 -2.16 0.38
CA PRO A 36 2.29 -0.86 0.66
C PRO A 36 3.10 0.26 -0.01
N THR A 37 2.39 1.18 -0.67
CA THR A 37 2.99 2.35 -1.35
C THR A 37 2.31 3.65 -0.91
N PHE A 38 2.01 3.75 0.38
CA PHE A 38 1.26 4.85 0.98
C PHE A 38 1.90 6.20 0.70
N THR A 39 1.03 7.19 0.52
CA THR A 39 1.41 8.61 0.48
C THR A 39 0.47 9.38 1.39
N TYR A 40 0.92 10.53 1.85
CA TYR A 40 0.08 11.42 2.66
C TYR A 40 -0.12 12.77 1.98
N SER A 41 0.14 12.85 0.66
CA SER A 41 -0.06 14.06 -0.14
C SER A 41 -1.52 14.53 -0.07
N PHE A 42 -2.46 13.61 -0.21
CA PHE A 42 -3.90 13.88 -0.16
C PHE A 42 -4.36 14.45 1.18
N CYS A 43 -3.78 13.97 2.30
CA CYS A 43 -4.03 14.51 3.64
C CYS A 43 -3.48 15.94 3.84
N LYS A 44 -2.60 16.39 2.95
CA LYS A 44 -1.94 17.71 2.98
C LYS A 44 -2.46 18.65 1.88
N ASN A 45 -3.60 18.33 1.28
CA ASN A 45 -4.17 19.06 0.13
C ASN A 45 -3.21 19.16 -1.07
N GLN A 46 -2.36 18.14 -1.24
CA GLN A 46 -1.46 18.03 -2.39
C GLN A 46 -2.04 17.04 -3.40
N ILE A 47 -1.64 17.17 -4.67
CA ILE A 47 -2.04 16.24 -5.73
C ILE A 47 -1.47 14.85 -5.44
N TYR A 48 -2.31 13.82 -5.61
CA TYR A 48 -1.86 12.44 -5.69
C TYR A 48 -1.77 12.05 -7.17
N ASP A 49 -0.56 11.81 -7.63
CA ASP A 49 -0.28 11.26 -8.95
C ASP A 49 0.05 9.77 -8.80
N LYS A 50 -0.77 8.90 -9.39
CA LYS A 50 -0.65 7.45 -9.27
C LYS A 50 0.72 6.93 -9.75
N ARG A 51 1.29 7.57 -10.78
CA ARG A 51 2.62 7.21 -11.32
C ARG A 51 3.76 7.86 -10.55
N HIS A 52 3.65 9.14 -10.24
CA HIS A 52 4.78 9.95 -9.78
C HIS A 52 4.82 10.20 -8.27
N SER A 53 3.68 10.13 -7.56
CA SER A 53 3.69 10.29 -6.10
C SER A 53 4.50 9.19 -5.42
N ARG A 54 5.61 9.60 -4.81
CA ARG A 54 6.57 8.69 -4.18
C ARG A 54 5.95 8.00 -2.96
N SER A 55 6.24 6.70 -2.81
CA SER A 55 5.91 5.95 -1.59
C SER A 55 6.72 6.44 -0.40
N THR A 56 6.05 6.59 0.76
CA THR A 56 6.70 6.89 2.04
C THR A 56 7.10 5.63 2.82
N MET A 57 6.83 4.45 2.28
CA MET A 57 7.00 3.16 2.97
C MET A 57 8.41 2.57 2.88
N GLY A 58 9.30 3.18 2.11
CA GLY A 58 10.71 2.79 2.03
C GLY A 58 11.18 2.45 0.62
N LEU A 59 12.46 2.09 0.52
CA LEU A 59 13.15 1.90 -0.76
C LEU A 59 12.62 0.71 -1.54
N LEU A 60 12.35 -0.42 -0.88
CA LEU A 60 11.91 -1.64 -1.54
C LEU A 60 10.53 -1.46 -2.18
N THR A 61 9.60 -0.86 -1.46
CA THR A 61 8.24 -0.61 -1.96
C THR A 61 8.23 0.45 -3.06
N GLU A 62 9.10 1.45 -2.96
CA GLU A 62 9.30 2.44 -4.02
C GLU A 62 9.91 1.84 -5.28
N TYR A 63 10.88 0.94 -5.16
CA TYR A 63 11.44 0.20 -6.28
C TYR A 63 10.37 -0.72 -6.91
N TYR A 64 9.69 -1.51 -6.08
CA TYR A 64 8.72 -2.51 -6.53
C TYR A 64 7.59 -1.91 -7.36
N ARG A 65 7.05 -0.75 -6.97
CA ARG A 65 5.95 -0.10 -7.71
C ARG A 65 6.30 0.33 -9.14
N HIS A 66 7.60 0.33 -9.48
CA HIS A 66 8.10 0.64 -10.82
C HIS A 66 8.53 -0.61 -11.61
N CYS A 67 8.40 -1.80 -11.03
CA CYS A 67 8.69 -3.04 -11.75
C CYS A 67 7.63 -3.33 -12.80
N ASP A 68 8.03 -4.03 -13.87
CA ASP A 68 7.14 -4.43 -14.94
C ASP A 68 6.02 -5.33 -14.41
N GLY A 69 4.80 -5.13 -14.90
CA GLY A 69 3.62 -5.91 -14.51
C GLY A 69 3.06 -5.58 -13.12
N VAL A 70 3.61 -4.59 -12.43
CA VAL A 70 3.10 -4.11 -11.14
C VAL A 70 2.09 -2.98 -11.36
N VAL A 71 0.94 -3.09 -10.72
CA VAL A 71 -0.13 -2.09 -10.76
C VAL A 71 -0.31 -1.47 -9.37
N ARG A 72 -0.43 -0.16 -9.31
CA ARG A 72 -0.73 0.57 -8.08
C ARG A 72 -2.23 0.78 -7.93
N THR A 73 -2.77 0.54 -6.73
CA THR A 73 -4.20 0.74 -6.45
C THR A 73 -4.59 2.22 -6.39
N ASP A 74 -5.91 2.49 -6.44
CA ASP A 74 -6.46 3.85 -6.59
C ASP A 74 -6.68 4.60 -5.28
N ASP A 75 -6.35 4.01 -4.12
CA ASP A 75 -6.43 4.73 -2.84
C ASP A 75 -5.33 5.80 -2.77
N PRO A 76 -5.67 7.09 -2.63
CA PRO A 76 -4.69 8.17 -2.66
C PRO A 76 -3.88 8.31 -1.36
N ILE A 77 -4.24 7.56 -0.31
CA ILE A 77 -3.55 7.56 1.00
C ILE A 77 -2.87 6.22 1.23
N PHE A 78 -3.63 5.12 1.14
CA PHE A 78 -3.16 3.76 1.44
C PHE A 78 -3.10 2.89 0.18
N SER A 79 -2.45 3.39 -0.87
CA SER A 79 -2.23 2.61 -2.09
C SER A 79 -1.28 1.43 -1.86
N PHE A 80 -1.44 0.41 -2.70
CA PHE A 80 -0.57 -0.76 -2.75
C PHE A 80 -0.06 -0.97 -4.17
N ALA A 81 1.17 -1.42 -4.29
CA ALA A 81 1.74 -1.97 -5.52
C ALA A 81 1.50 -3.48 -5.51
N ILE A 82 0.92 -4.02 -6.57
CA ILE A 82 0.44 -5.40 -6.64
C ILE A 82 0.82 -6.03 -7.97
N SER A 83 1.29 -7.27 -7.95
CA SER A 83 1.38 -8.12 -9.13
C SER A 83 1.20 -9.58 -8.76
N GLY A 84 0.89 -10.42 -9.72
CA GLY A 84 0.71 -11.86 -9.55
C GLY A 84 -0.67 -12.35 -9.99
N ALA A 85 -0.96 -13.64 -9.75
CA ALA A 85 -2.08 -14.35 -10.35
C ALA A 85 -3.45 -13.73 -10.04
N ASN A 86 -3.66 -13.24 -8.81
CA ASN A 86 -4.94 -12.71 -8.36
C ASN A 86 -4.96 -11.18 -8.23
N MET A 87 -4.05 -10.48 -8.90
CA MET A 87 -3.90 -9.03 -8.81
C MET A 87 -5.22 -8.29 -9.01
N SER A 88 -6.03 -8.68 -9.99
CA SER A 88 -7.29 -8.03 -10.34
C SER A 88 -8.31 -7.98 -9.20
N GLU A 89 -8.28 -8.93 -8.26
CA GLU A 89 -9.20 -8.97 -7.12
C GLU A 89 -8.98 -7.83 -6.13
N TYR A 90 -7.78 -7.25 -6.12
CA TYR A 90 -7.36 -6.21 -5.19
C TYR A 90 -7.52 -4.79 -5.75
N LEU A 91 -7.82 -4.67 -7.05
CA LEU A 91 -7.99 -3.40 -7.72
C LEU A 91 -9.40 -2.80 -7.48
N GLY A 92 -9.56 -1.55 -7.88
CA GLY A 92 -10.81 -0.80 -7.79
C GLY A 92 -10.91 0.08 -6.55
N ARG A 93 -11.82 1.05 -6.64
CA ARG A 93 -12.01 2.08 -5.62
C ARG A 93 -12.94 1.62 -4.51
N ARG A 94 -12.73 2.18 -3.34
CA ARG A 94 -13.54 1.94 -2.14
C ARG A 94 -13.96 3.28 -1.52
N PRO A 95 -15.10 3.33 -0.80
CA PRO A 95 -15.59 4.56 -0.19
C PRO A 95 -14.71 5.05 0.97
N THR A 96 -14.08 4.11 1.68
CA THR A 96 -13.10 4.40 2.73
C THR A 96 -11.81 3.65 2.49
N CYS A 97 -10.72 4.08 3.10
CA CYS A 97 -9.40 3.42 2.96
C CYS A 97 -9.42 1.94 3.40
N PHE A 98 -10.28 1.59 4.36
CA PHE A 98 -10.31 0.25 4.98
C PHE A 98 -11.68 -0.42 4.95
N SER A 99 -12.60 0.03 4.09
CA SER A 99 -13.93 -0.57 3.96
C SER A 99 -13.87 -2.01 3.45
N LYS A 100 -15.00 -2.69 3.58
CA LYS A 100 -15.20 -4.03 2.99
C LYS A 100 -14.79 -4.04 1.51
N GLY A 101 -14.02 -5.06 1.13
CA GLY A 101 -13.45 -5.22 -0.21
C GLY A 101 -12.16 -4.43 -0.45
N CYS A 102 -11.62 -3.68 0.54
CA CYS A 102 -10.28 -3.10 0.44
C CYS A 102 -9.19 -4.18 0.35
N VAL A 103 -7.94 -3.78 0.07
CA VAL A 103 -6.82 -4.71 -0.06
C VAL A 103 -6.68 -5.62 1.16
N TYR A 104 -6.81 -5.08 2.37
CA TYR A 104 -6.72 -5.87 3.60
C TYR A 104 -7.89 -6.83 3.81
N ASP A 105 -9.11 -6.42 3.43
CA ASP A 105 -10.27 -7.32 3.49
C ASP A 105 -10.12 -8.51 2.52
N LYS A 106 -9.68 -8.23 1.31
CA LYS A 106 -9.38 -9.27 0.32
C LYS A 106 -8.24 -10.18 0.74
N LEU A 107 -7.16 -9.61 1.31
CA LEU A 107 -6.05 -10.36 1.86
C LEU A 107 -6.54 -11.36 2.94
N ARG A 108 -7.40 -10.89 3.85
CA ARG A 108 -8.00 -11.74 4.90
C ARG A 108 -8.88 -12.85 4.31
N GLN A 109 -9.75 -12.51 3.36
CA GLN A 109 -10.65 -13.48 2.70
C GLN A 109 -9.87 -14.57 1.96
N ASN A 110 -8.76 -14.22 1.33
CA ASN A 110 -7.91 -15.12 0.54
C ASN A 110 -6.86 -15.86 1.41
N GLY A 111 -6.90 -15.75 2.72
CA GLY A 111 -5.93 -16.40 3.60
C GLY A 111 -4.49 -15.89 3.43
N GLY A 112 -4.34 -14.66 2.96
CA GLY A 112 -3.04 -14.03 2.69
C GLY A 112 -2.20 -13.88 3.96
N LYS A 113 -0.89 -13.71 3.79
CA LYS A 113 0.09 -13.55 4.86
C LYS A 113 0.63 -12.13 4.87
N ILE A 114 0.89 -11.59 6.05
CA ILE A 114 1.57 -10.31 6.23
C ILE A 114 2.99 -10.61 6.69
N VAL A 115 3.96 -10.07 5.95
CA VAL A 115 5.39 -10.20 6.27
C VAL A 115 5.91 -8.85 6.74
N LEU A 116 6.44 -8.78 7.94
CA LEU A 116 7.16 -7.64 8.49
C LEU A 116 8.63 -7.79 8.14
N PHE A 117 9.05 -7.21 7.01
CA PHE A 117 10.38 -7.40 6.46
C PHE A 117 11.34 -6.30 6.93
N GLY A 118 12.34 -6.68 7.73
CA GLY A 118 13.33 -5.77 8.28
C GLY A 118 12.79 -4.76 9.30
N LEU A 119 11.68 -5.05 9.96
CA LEU A 119 11.11 -4.22 11.01
C LEU A 119 11.39 -4.82 12.38
N GLU A 120 11.86 -3.98 13.31
CA GLU A 120 12.12 -4.38 14.69
C GLU A 120 10.88 -4.28 15.58
N HIS A 121 9.88 -3.48 15.18
CA HIS A 121 8.69 -3.21 15.97
C HIS A 121 7.41 -3.68 15.30
N LEU A 122 6.50 -4.23 16.09
CA LEU A 122 5.17 -4.66 15.68
C LEU A 122 4.27 -3.43 15.47
N GLY A 123 4.23 -2.93 14.25
CA GLY A 123 3.27 -1.91 13.82
C GLY A 123 2.90 -2.16 12.37
N TYR A 124 1.66 -2.57 12.12
CA TYR A 124 1.20 -2.81 10.77
C TYR A 124 -0.19 -2.23 10.53
N THR A 125 -0.37 -1.63 9.40
CA THR A 125 -1.57 -0.87 9.02
C THR A 125 -2.84 -1.74 8.95
N PHE A 126 -2.70 -3.06 8.92
CA PHE A 126 -3.84 -3.99 8.98
C PHE A 126 -4.70 -3.79 10.24
N THR A 127 -4.13 -3.31 11.33
CA THR A 127 -4.89 -2.97 12.54
C THR A 127 -5.94 -1.90 12.28
N HIS A 128 -5.67 -0.93 11.39
CA HIS A 128 -6.63 0.11 11.03
C HIS A 128 -7.84 -0.45 10.29
N TYR A 129 -7.64 -1.49 9.47
CA TYR A 129 -8.73 -2.23 8.85
C TYR A 129 -9.60 -2.90 9.93
N LEU A 130 -9.00 -3.59 10.90
CA LEU A 130 -9.73 -4.24 11.99
C LEU A 130 -10.50 -3.21 12.84
N GLU A 131 -9.86 -2.09 13.20
CA GLU A 131 -10.48 -1.00 13.96
C GLU A 131 -11.70 -0.41 13.23
N GLU A 132 -11.62 -0.24 11.90
CA GLU A 132 -12.75 0.25 11.10
C GLU A 132 -13.88 -0.79 11.03
N GLN A 133 -13.56 -2.10 10.88
CA GLN A 133 -14.60 -3.15 10.84
C GLN A 133 -15.34 -3.30 12.17
N ILE A 134 -14.66 -3.08 13.29
CA ILE A 134 -15.25 -3.17 14.65
C ILE A 134 -16.00 -1.88 15.01
N GLY A 135 -15.59 -0.73 14.47
CA GLY A 135 -16.16 0.57 14.81
C GLY A 135 -15.72 1.05 16.19
N VAL A 136 -14.41 1.04 16.44
CA VAL A 136 -13.86 1.44 17.75
C VAL A 136 -14.17 2.90 18.09
N SER A 137 -14.44 3.19 19.37
CA SER A 137 -14.90 4.50 19.82
C SER A 137 -13.85 5.62 19.82
N TYR A 138 -12.57 5.27 19.78
CA TYR A 138 -11.46 6.24 19.78
C TYR A 138 -11.05 6.71 18.38
N ARG A 139 -11.86 6.37 17.34
CA ARG A 139 -11.69 6.83 15.96
C ARG A 139 -12.98 7.41 15.40
N TYR A 140 -12.85 8.21 14.33
CA TYR A 140 -13.97 8.76 13.59
C TYR A 140 -13.61 8.86 12.09
N PHE A 141 -14.61 8.92 11.24
CA PHE A 141 -14.41 9.13 9.81
C PHE A 141 -14.10 10.59 9.53
N LYS A 142 -12.97 10.84 8.90
CA LYS A 142 -12.59 12.15 8.36
C LYS A 142 -12.50 12.07 6.86
N ARG A 143 -13.20 12.98 6.18
CA ARG A 143 -13.16 13.09 4.73
C ARG A 143 -11.95 13.89 4.29
N PHE A 144 -11.20 13.34 3.35
CA PHE A 144 -10.15 14.02 2.62
C PHE A 144 -10.58 14.18 1.17
N SER A 145 -10.29 15.35 0.58
CA SER A 145 -10.57 15.62 -0.83
C SER A 145 -9.33 16.26 -1.47
N GLY A 146 -9.13 15.98 -2.75
CA GLY A 146 -7.99 16.52 -3.49
C GLY A 146 -8.05 16.15 -4.96
N MET A 147 -7.01 16.56 -5.69
CA MET A 147 -6.84 16.19 -7.09
C MET A 147 -6.03 14.91 -7.19
N MET A 148 -6.53 13.99 -8.00
CA MET A 148 -5.87 12.72 -8.32
C MET A 148 -5.56 12.67 -9.81
N ILE A 149 -4.36 12.25 -10.17
CA ILE A 149 -3.94 11.94 -11.53
C ILE A 149 -3.83 10.42 -11.64
N ASP A 150 -4.59 9.83 -12.55
CA ASP A 150 -4.59 8.37 -12.78
C ASP A 150 -3.40 7.90 -13.65
N GLU A 151 -3.37 6.61 -13.98
CA GLU A 151 -2.35 6.00 -14.82
C GLU A 151 -2.34 6.51 -16.27
N ASN A 152 -3.41 7.15 -16.73
CA ASN A 152 -3.53 7.72 -18.08
C ASN A 152 -3.23 9.23 -18.10
N GLY A 153 -2.92 9.82 -16.93
CA GLY A 153 -2.69 11.25 -16.77
C GLY A 153 -3.98 12.06 -16.65
N VAL A 154 -5.13 11.42 -16.51
CA VAL A 154 -6.43 12.09 -16.33
C VAL A 154 -6.53 12.63 -14.91
N GLN A 155 -6.79 13.92 -14.81
CA GLN A 155 -6.91 14.62 -13.54
C GLN A 155 -8.37 14.72 -13.10
N THR A 156 -8.68 14.21 -11.92
CA THR A 156 -10.04 14.24 -11.36
C THR A 156 -10.02 14.64 -9.90
N LYS A 157 -11.05 15.38 -9.47
CA LYS A 157 -11.26 15.64 -8.03
C LYS A 157 -11.82 14.38 -7.38
N GLN A 158 -11.23 13.99 -6.26
CA GLN A 158 -11.59 12.76 -5.55
C GLN A 158 -11.81 13.04 -4.06
N GLU A 159 -12.62 12.18 -3.45
CA GLU A 159 -12.86 12.18 -2.01
C GLU A 159 -12.68 10.75 -1.48
N ILE A 160 -12.17 10.64 -0.25
CA ILE A 160 -12.05 9.38 0.45
C ILE A 160 -12.20 9.62 1.95
N ASP A 161 -12.90 8.72 2.62
CA ASP A 161 -13.02 8.75 4.07
C ASP A 161 -11.95 7.86 4.70
N TYR A 162 -11.27 8.38 5.71
CA TYR A 162 -10.29 7.65 6.51
C TYR A 162 -10.71 7.66 7.98
N TYR A 163 -10.68 6.48 8.59
CA TYR A 163 -11.02 6.29 10.00
C TYR A 163 -9.83 6.70 10.88
N VAL A 164 -9.79 8.00 11.21
CA VAL A 164 -8.67 8.62 11.94
C VAL A 164 -8.88 8.54 13.44
N ARG A 165 -7.79 8.53 14.21
CA ARG A 165 -7.82 8.57 15.67
C ARG A 165 -8.16 9.98 16.16
N TYR A 166 -8.94 10.08 17.25
CA TYR A 166 -9.03 11.33 17.99
C TYR A 166 -7.64 11.69 18.52
N ILE A 167 -7.27 12.97 18.37
CA ILE A 167 -6.05 13.50 18.99
C ILE A 167 -6.52 14.10 20.30
N ASP A 168 -6.14 13.49 21.42
CA ASP A 168 -6.36 14.07 22.73
C ASP A 168 -5.65 15.44 22.76
N ARG A 169 -6.41 16.47 23.13
CA ARG A 169 -5.92 17.84 23.27
C ARG A 169 -5.27 18.04 24.64
#